data_49b49a7215d4d5bef6d96dd26430adb0
#
_entry.id   49b49a7215d4d5bef6d96dd26430adb0
#
_cell.length_a   1.000
_cell.length_b   1.000
_cell.length_c   1.000
_cell.angle_alpha   90.00
_cell.angle_beta   90.00
_cell.angle_gamma   90.00
#
_symmetry.space_group_name_H-M   'P 1'
#
loop_
_entity.id
_entity.type
_entity.pdbx_description
1 polymer ?
#
loop_
_entity_poly.entity_id
_entity_poly.type
_entity_poly.pdbx_seq_one_letter_code
_entity_poly.pdbx_strand_id
1 'polypeptide(L)'
;MVKKKFLVLCLFCLMDFPLLQAEDGRKLWLRTPSANQCEPLEMDVVCKGVDKNHPTMKIAMRELQEGGWSQRIEYKLVKRKSSKAKPPAVDEEYSIYTDADGKALLTSASTQGLLYATYDLLRHKACGEPVECINKVEKPTYALRVLNHWDNLNGTIERGYAGNSLWKWEEMPQTISPRYEQYARACASVGINASVLNNVNASPEMLATAYLQKVKILADIFRPYGVKVYLCVNFASPKELGKLPTADPMDEKVIAWWQDKAKEIYQLVPDFGGFLVKANSEGKPGPCDYGRTHVDGANMLADALRPYGGIVMWRSFVYKAASEDRAMQALLEFESLDGRFRDNVILQIKNGPVDFQPREPFNPLFGRMPHTQQMVEFQITQEYLGASNHLFYQAPLWKECLDANTYCRQSDSSVKPTVAGITAQRLHGLSAIAGVANIGDDINWCGHHFAQANWYAFGRLAWNEQLTSEEIAKEWLKQTFTDNTDFVKSASQLMLDTREALVNYMMPIGLHHIFAEVHHYGPAPWYTEKGMRADWSPLYYHRSDSLGIGFDRTVATGSGGTAQYASPLFDMWENRATCPD
;
A
#
# COMPACT_ATOMS: atom_id res chain seq x y z
N MET A 1 -49.95 -47.82 -8.29
CA MET A 1 -49.92 -46.33 -8.37
C MET A 1 -48.67 -45.69 -7.79
N VAL A 2 -47.79 -46.39 -7.11
CA VAL A 2 -46.57 -45.82 -6.47
C VAL A 2 -45.37 -45.67 -7.42
N LYS A 3 -45.26 -46.47 -8.46
CA LYS A 3 -44.13 -46.45 -9.44
C LYS A 3 -44.15 -45.25 -10.41
N LYS A 4 -45.28 -44.60 -10.66
CA LYS A 4 -45.35 -43.44 -11.55
C LYS A 4 -44.96 -42.12 -10.87
N LYS A 5 -45.05 -42.02 -9.54
CA LYS A 5 -44.65 -40.78 -8.81
C LYS A 5 -43.14 -40.66 -8.62
N PHE A 6 -42.41 -41.80 -8.61
CA PHE A 6 -40.95 -41.79 -8.51
C PHE A 6 -40.27 -41.38 -9.80
N LEU A 7 -40.87 -41.65 -10.96
CA LEU A 7 -40.30 -41.27 -12.25
C LEU A 7 -40.42 -39.77 -12.54
N VAL A 8 -41.45 -39.11 -12.00
CA VAL A 8 -41.59 -37.65 -12.14
C VAL A 8 -40.63 -36.86 -11.26
N LEU A 9 -40.28 -37.42 -10.08
CA LEU A 9 -39.29 -36.82 -9.19
C LEU A 9 -37.85 -36.89 -9.74
N CYS A 10 -37.52 -38.01 -10.43
CA CYS A 10 -36.22 -38.14 -11.09
C CYS A 10 -36.08 -37.31 -12.37
N LEU A 11 -37.18 -36.96 -13.08
CA LEU A 11 -37.12 -36.08 -14.26
C LEU A 11 -36.95 -34.60 -13.86
N PHE A 12 -37.36 -34.19 -12.67
CA PHE A 12 -37.10 -32.84 -12.17
C PHE A 12 -35.63 -32.63 -11.72
N CYS A 13 -34.89 -33.69 -11.44
CA CYS A 13 -33.45 -33.62 -11.13
C CYS A 13 -32.54 -33.55 -12.37
N LEU A 14 -33.10 -33.65 -13.59
CA LEU A 14 -32.37 -33.55 -14.87
C LEU A 14 -32.67 -32.27 -15.65
N MET A 15 -33.42 -31.33 -15.08
CA MET A 15 -33.39 -29.97 -15.60
C MET A 15 -32.05 -29.36 -15.16
N ASP A 16 -31.20 -29.07 -16.11
CA ASP A 16 -30.05 -28.18 -15.96
C ASP A 16 -30.53 -26.84 -15.40
N PHE A 17 -30.64 -26.76 -14.07
CA PHE A 17 -30.59 -25.47 -13.44
C PHE A 17 -29.19 -24.94 -13.78
N PRO A 18 -29.07 -23.81 -14.50
CA PRO A 18 -27.79 -23.16 -14.58
C PRO A 18 -27.31 -23.05 -13.13
N LEU A 19 -26.20 -23.71 -12.82
CA LEU A 19 -25.54 -23.55 -11.53
C LEU A 19 -25.28 -22.04 -11.43
N LEU A 20 -26.13 -21.34 -10.68
CA LEU A 20 -25.87 -20.00 -10.24
C LEU A 20 -24.60 -20.11 -9.38
N GLN A 21 -23.44 -20.06 -10.04
CA GLN A 21 -22.19 -19.92 -9.31
C GLN A 21 -22.26 -18.58 -8.60
N ALA A 22 -22.31 -18.63 -7.28
CA ALA A 22 -22.16 -17.45 -6.46
C ALA A 22 -20.86 -16.75 -6.87
N GLU A 23 -20.91 -15.43 -6.95
CA GLU A 23 -19.72 -14.63 -7.22
C GLU A 23 -18.65 -14.88 -6.15
N ASP A 24 -17.49 -15.37 -6.55
CA ASP A 24 -16.41 -15.80 -5.65
C ASP A 24 -15.37 -14.69 -5.36
N GLY A 25 -15.54 -13.50 -5.92
CA GLY A 25 -14.63 -12.36 -5.73
C GLY A 25 -13.34 -12.40 -6.55
N ARG A 26 -13.12 -13.44 -7.34
CA ARG A 26 -11.90 -13.66 -8.14
C ARG A 26 -11.59 -12.50 -9.08
N LYS A 27 -12.62 -11.86 -9.65
CA LYS A 27 -12.48 -10.76 -10.60
C LYS A 27 -12.24 -9.40 -9.94
N LEU A 28 -12.27 -9.33 -8.62
CA LEU A 28 -12.16 -8.06 -7.86
C LEU A 28 -13.27 -7.08 -8.30
N TRP A 29 -12.93 -5.83 -8.50
CA TRP A 29 -13.76 -4.76 -9.08
C TRP A 29 -13.68 -4.69 -10.60
N LEU A 30 -12.89 -5.56 -11.25
CA LEU A 30 -12.72 -5.63 -12.71
C LEU A 30 -13.74 -6.57 -13.33
N ARG A 31 -15.01 -6.41 -12.92
CA ARG A 31 -16.14 -7.22 -13.36
C ARG A 31 -16.76 -6.58 -14.57
N THR A 32 -16.48 -7.11 -15.74
CA THR A 32 -17.24 -6.78 -16.92
C THR A 32 -18.55 -7.56 -16.93
N PRO A 33 -19.68 -6.94 -17.32
CA PRO A 33 -20.89 -7.69 -17.67
C PRO A 33 -20.47 -8.76 -18.68
N SER A 34 -20.81 -10.02 -18.41
CA SER A 34 -20.28 -11.18 -19.11
C SER A 34 -20.27 -10.98 -20.61
N ALA A 35 -19.09 -10.99 -21.20
CA ALA A 35 -18.83 -10.99 -22.64
C ALA A 35 -19.42 -12.23 -23.36
N ASN A 36 -20.16 -13.09 -22.66
CA ASN A 36 -20.80 -14.27 -23.20
C ASN A 36 -21.99 -13.97 -24.13
N GLN A 37 -22.29 -12.71 -24.41
CA GLN A 37 -23.41 -12.32 -25.28
C GLN A 37 -23.07 -11.28 -26.35
N CYS A 38 -21.86 -10.80 -26.47
CA CYS A 38 -21.49 -9.88 -27.55
C CYS A 38 -20.47 -10.54 -28.48
N GLU A 39 -20.78 -10.59 -29.75
CA GLU A 39 -19.79 -10.81 -30.80
C GLU A 39 -18.63 -9.82 -30.62
N PRO A 40 -17.39 -10.18 -30.98
CA PRO A 40 -16.25 -9.25 -30.87
C PRO A 40 -16.56 -8.02 -31.70
N LEU A 41 -16.89 -6.91 -31.04
CA LEU A 41 -17.06 -5.62 -31.66
C LEU A 41 -15.71 -5.21 -32.27
N GLU A 42 -15.67 -4.96 -33.57
CA GLU A 42 -14.52 -4.30 -34.19
C GLU A 42 -14.38 -2.91 -33.58
N MET A 43 -13.42 -2.77 -32.71
CA MET A 43 -13.11 -1.47 -32.11
C MET A 43 -12.33 -0.62 -33.12
N ASP A 44 -12.79 0.60 -33.37
CA ASP A 44 -12.06 1.60 -34.14
C ASP A 44 -11.00 2.27 -33.21
N VAL A 45 -9.80 1.67 -33.16
CA VAL A 45 -8.70 2.14 -32.34
C VAL A 45 -7.65 2.82 -33.21
N VAL A 46 -7.40 4.09 -32.95
CA VAL A 46 -6.37 4.89 -33.61
C VAL A 46 -5.22 5.18 -32.65
N CYS A 47 -3.97 4.93 -33.05
CA CYS A 47 -2.77 5.23 -32.27
C CYS A 47 -1.93 6.30 -32.96
N LYS A 48 -1.70 7.44 -32.29
CA LYS A 48 -0.87 8.54 -32.80
C LYS A 48 0.39 8.74 -31.95
N GLY A 49 1.54 8.54 -32.56
CA GLY A 49 2.82 8.68 -31.88
C GLY A 49 3.15 7.57 -30.88
N VAL A 50 2.38 6.48 -30.87
CA VAL A 50 2.58 5.30 -30.04
C VAL A 50 2.44 4.03 -30.87
N ASP A 51 3.32 3.05 -30.62
CA ASP A 51 3.23 1.74 -31.26
C ASP A 51 2.07 0.93 -30.63
N LYS A 52 1.07 0.57 -31.45
CA LYS A 52 -0.04 -0.30 -31.03
C LYS A 52 0.42 -1.68 -30.55
N ASN A 53 1.61 -2.13 -30.98
CA ASN A 53 2.19 -3.40 -30.56
C ASN A 53 2.98 -3.31 -29.25
N HIS A 54 3.16 -2.11 -28.69
CA HIS A 54 3.78 -1.94 -27.37
C HIS A 54 3.03 -2.78 -26.34
N PRO A 55 3.69 -3.57 -25.47
CA PRO A 55 3.02 -4.47 -24.52
C PRO A 55 1.91 -3.78 -23.69
N THR A 56 2.19 -2.59 -23.16
CA THR A 56 1.20 -1.79 -22.39
C THR A 56 0.00 -1.39 -23.25
N MET A 57 0.21 -1.05 -24.52
CA MET A 57 -0.90 -0.69 -25.42
C MET A 57 -1.78 -1.89 -25.77
N LYS A 58 -1.19 -3.08 -25.93
CA LYS A 58 -1.97 -4.31 -26.09
C LYS A 58 -2.85 -4.58 -24.89
N ILE A 59 -2.35 -4.33 -23.68
CA ILE A 59 -3.14 -4.42 -22.44
C ILE A 59 -4.28 -3.40 -22.49
N ALA A 60 -4.01 -2.12 -22.76
CA ALA A 60 -5.03 -1.09 -22.81
C ALA A 60 -6.15 -1.41 -23.81
N MET A 61 -5.81 -1.92 -25.00
CA MET A 61 -6.79 -2.34 -26.00
C MET A 61 -7.58 -3.58 -25.57
N ARG A 62 -6.93 -4.56 -24.92
CA ARG A 62 -7.62 -5.72 -24.35
C ARG A 62 -8.60 -5.31 -23.26
N GLU A 63 -8.21 -4.40 -22.37
CA GLU A 63 -9.10 -3.89 -21.31
C GLU A 63 -10.33 -3.19 -21.88
N LEU A 64 -10.19 -2.39 -22.94
CA LEU A 64 -11.34 -1.77 -23.62
C LEU A 64 -12.28 -2.82 -24.21
N GLN A 65 -11.73 -3.83 -24.88
CA GLN A 65 -12.52 -4.90 -25.46
C GLN A 65 -13.27 -5.67 -24.38
N GLU A 66 -12.57 -6.10 -23.32
CA GLU A 66 -13.16 -6.79 -22.17
C GLU A 66 -14.16 -5.89 -21.43
N GLY A 67 -13.90 -4.57 -21.35
CA GLY A 67 -14.77 -3.54 -20.77
C GLY A 67 -15.99 -3.19 -21.64
N GLY A 68 -16.15 -3.84 -22.80
CA GLY A 68 -17.27 -3.61 -23.72
C GLY A 68 -17.33 -2.17 -24.23
N TRP A 69 -16.16 -1.57 -24.50
CA TRP A 69 -16.10 -0.26 -25.16
C TRP A 69 -16.44 -0.40 -26.65
N SER A 70 -17.40 0.34 -27.15
CA SER A 70 -17.92 0.21 -28.52
C SER A 70 -17.66 1.44 -29.40
N GLN A 71 -17.35 2.59 -28.79
CA GLN A 71 -17.12 3.82 -29.53
C GLN A 71 -15.67 3.88 -30.05
N ARG A 72 -15.43 4.75 -31.05
CA ARG A 72 -14.07 5.05 -31.51
C ARG A 72 -13.21 5.59 -30.40
N ILE A 73 -11.95 5.13 -30.32
CA ILE A 73 -10.95 5.63 -29.39
C ILE A 73 -9.66 6.00 -30.09
N GLU A 74 -9.10 7.13 -29.73
CA GLU A 74 -7.80 7.60 -30.18
C GLU A 74 -6.81 7.68 -29.00
N TYR A 75 -5.71 6.97 -29.08
CA TYR A 75 -4.56 7.11 -28.18
C TYR A 75 -3.51 8.02 -28.80
N LYS A 76 -3.03 9.00 -28.05
CA LYS A 76 -2.03 9.96 -28.51
C LYS A 76 -0.94 10.19 -27.47
N LEU A 77 0.32 9.88 -27.84
CA LEU A 77 1.48 10.34 -27.07
C LEU A 77 1.76 11.81 -27.39
N VAL A 78 1.91 12.61 -26.33
CA VAL A 78 2.24 14.03 -26.43
C VAL A 78 3.67 14.25 -25.93
N LYS A 79 4.46 15.08 -26.63
CA LYS A 79 5.79 15.44 -26.15
C LYS A 79 5.67 16.37 -24.96
N ARG A 80 6.31 16.02 -23.84
CA ARG A 80 6.45 16.93 -22.69
C ARG A 80 7.23 18.18 -23.10
N LYS A 81 6.74 19.37 -22.77
CA LYS A 81 7.61 20.56 -22.77
C LYS A 81 8.66 20.33 -21.68
N SER A 82 9.92 20.23 -22.11
CA SER A 82 11.09 19.98 -21.26
C SER A 82 11.06 20.86 -20.01
N SER A 83 10.71 20.31 -18.86
CA SER A 83 11.05 20.93 -17.58
C SER A 83 12.48 20.49 -17.24
N LYS A 84 13.31 21.41 -16.73
CA LYS A 84 14.70 21.15 -16.31
C LYS A 84 14.80 20.21 -15.09
N ALA A 85 13.72 19.57 -14.67
CA ALA A 85 13.69 18.64 -13.56
C ALA A 85 14.27 17.29 -14.02
N LYS A 86 15.25 16.79 -13.27
CA LYS A 86 15.84 15.45 -13.46
C LYS A 86 14.74 14.38 -13.39
N PRO A 87 14.74 13.38 -14.31
CA PRO A 87 13.81 12.28 -14.19
C PRO A 87 14.22 11.37 -13.03
N PRO A 88 13.24 10.83 -12.24
CA PRO A 88 13.12 9.39 -12.26
C PRO A 88 11.67 8.89 -12.35
N ALA A 89 10.67 9.72 -12.43
CA ALA A 89 9.30 9.24 -12.56
C ALA A 89 8.85 9.25 -14.01
N VAL A 90 8.27 8.13 -14.44
CA VAL A 90 7.45 8.07 -15.66
C VAL A 90 6.38 9.13 -15.53
N ASP A 91 6.14 9.92 -16.57
CA ASP A 91 5.05 10.90 -16.57
C ASP A 91 3.73 10.15 -16.75
N GLU A 92 2.98 10.05 -15.67
CA GLU A 92 1.72 9.30 -15.60
C GLU A 92 0.49 10.21 -15.73
N GLU A 93 0.69 11.52 -15.91
CA GLU A 93 -0.38 12.46 -16.19
C GLU A 93 -1.06 12.12 -17.53
N TYR A 94 -2.40 12.15 -17.53
CA TYR A 94 -3.18 11.91 -18.74
C TYR A 94 -4.37 12.85 -18.84
N SER A 95 -4.92 12.96 -20.05
CA SER A 95 -6.24 13.58 -20.27
C SER A 95 -7.19 12.63 -20.99
N ILE A 96 -8.46 12.78 -20.68
CA ILE A 96 -9.59 12.11 -21.33
C ILE A 96 -10.50 13.21 -21.88
N TYR A 97 -10.73 13.15 -23.18
CA TYR A 97 -11.73 13.95 -23.84
C TYR A 97 -12.68 13.04 -24.61
N THR A 98 -13.98 13.21 -24.45
CA THR A 98 -14.98 12.52 -25.27
C THR A 98 -15.93 13.53 -25.91
N ASP A 99 -16.33 13.28 -27.15
CA ASP A 99 -17.32 14.11 -27.82
C ASP A 99 -18.77 13.70 -27.46
N ALA A 100 -19.76 14.35 -28.09
CA ALA A 100 -21.17 14.07 -27.84
C ALA A 100 -21.60 12.68 -28.31
N ASP A 101 -20.84 12.03 -29.19
CA ASP A 101 -21.06 10.65 -29.64
C ASP A 101 -20.31 9.62 -28.79
N GLY A 102 -19.60 10.06 -27.72
CA GLY A 102 -18.79 9.20 -26.88
C GLY A 102 -17.45 8.76 -27.50
N LYS A 103 -17.04 9.36 -28.64
CA LYS A 103 -15.71 9.08 -29.19
C LYS A 103 -14.62 9.66 -28.28
N ALA A 104 -13.67 8.82 -27.87
CA ALA A 104 -12.69 9.18 -26.88
C ALA A 104 -11.31 9.54 -27.49
N LEU A 105 -10.69 10.59 -26.95
CA LEU A 105 -9.28 10.91 -27.16
C LEU A 105 -8.55 10.83 -25.81
N LEU A 106 -7.62 9.89 -25.69
CA LEU A 106 -6.77 9.72 -24.53
C LEU A 106 -5.36 10.23 -24.84
N THR A 107 -4.86 11.16 -24.04
CA THR A 107 -3.51 11.70 -24.25
C THR A 107 -2.64 11.54 -23.00
N SER A 108 -1.36 11.24 -23.18
CA SER A 108 -0.35 11.20 -22.11
C SER A 108 1.05 11.34 -22.72
N ALA A 109 2.04 11.63 -21.88
CA ALA A 109 3.45 11.59 -22.27
C ALA A 109 4.05 10.16 -22.21
N SER A 110 3.30 9.19 -21.67
CA SER A 110 3.77 7.79 -21.54
C SER A 110 2.68 6.78 -21.89
N THR A 111 3.08 5.58 -22.30
CA THR A 111 2.17 4.45 -22.49
C THR A 111 1.47 4.06 -21.20
N GLN A 112 2.14 4.27 -20.05
CA GLN A 112 1.61 4.02 -18.72
C GLN A 112 0.43 4.94 -18.39
N GLY A 113 0.60 6.26 -18.66
CA GLY A 113 -0.51 7.21 -18.50
C GLY A 113 -1.69 6.90 -19.42
N LEU A 114 -1.43 6.40 -20.64
CA LEU A 114 -2.52 5.94 -21.54
C LEU A 114 -3.26 4.72 -20.98
N LEU A 115 -2.56 3.79 -20.31
CA LEU A 115 -3.18 2.65 -19.63
C LEU A 115 -4.05 3.11 -18.47
N TYR A 116 -3.57 4.04 -17.65
CA TYR A 116 -4.36 4.61 -16.54
C TYR A 116 -5.58 5.39 -17.04
N ALA A 117 -5.43 6.14 -18.13
CA ALA A 117 -6.55 6.79 -18.78
C ALA A 117 -7.62 5.78 -19.25
N THR A 118 -7.18 4.62 -19.75
CA THR A 118 -8.07 3.53 -20.16
C THR A 118 -8.86 2.97 -18.97
N TYR A 119 -8.19 2.68 -17.87
CA TYR A 119 -8.86 2.20 -16.66
C TYR A 119 -9.80 3.26 -16.06
N ASP A 120 -9.42 4.54 -16.11
CA ASP A 120 -10.28 5.62 -15.62
C ASP A 120 -11.56 5.74 -16.48
N LEU A 121 -11.43 5.69 -17.80
CA LEU A 121 -12.57 5.71 -18.71
C LEU A 121 -13.51 4.51 -18.48
N LEU A 122 -12.93 3.31 -18.28
CA LEU A 122 -13.72 2.10 -18.01
C LEU A 122 -14.37 2.14 -16.63
N ARG A 123 -13.71 2.70 -15.62
CA ARG A 123 -14.28 2.92 -14.30
C ARG A 123 -15.48 3.85 -14.35
N HIS A 124 -15.37 4.97 -15.09
CA HIS A 124 -16.44 5.92 -15.31
C HIS A 124 -17.68 5.22 -15.90
N LYS A 125 -17.46 4.44 -16.96
CA LYS A 125 -18.51 3.60 -17.59
C LYS A 125 -19.10 2.59 -16.60
N ALA A 126 -18.26 1.87 -15.85
CA ALA A 126 -18.71 0.84 -14.91
C ALA A 126 -19.49 1.41 -13.71
N CYS A 127 -19.26 2.67 -13.39
CA CYS A 127 -20.03 3.40 -12.38
C CYS A 127 -21.38 3.91 -12.90
N GLY A 128 -21.73 3.65 -14.16
CA GLY A 128 -22.98 4.12 -14.77
C GLY A 128 -23.01 5.63 -15.03
N GLU A 129 -21.83 6.25 -15.16
CA GLU A 129 -21.70 7.67 -15.44
C GLU A 129 -21.69 7.91 -16.95
N PRO A 130 -22.24 9.06 -17.44
CA PRO A 130 -22.23 9.40 -18.86
C PRO A 130 -20.80 9.40 -19.41
N VAL A 131 -20.58 8.73 -20.53
CA VAL A 131 -19.27 8.67 -21.19
C VAL A 131 -19.09 9.74 -22.27
N GLU A 132 -20.13 10.51 -22.53
CA GLU A 132 -20.16 11.64 -23.46
C GLU A 132 -19.68 12.92 -22.78
N CYS A 133 -19.03 13.80 -23.54
CA CYS A 133 -18.59 15.13 -23.08
C CYS A 133 -17.65 15.14 -21.85
N ILE A 134 -16.90 14.06 -21.63
CA ILE A 134 -15.83 14.05 -20.61
C ILE A 134 -14.72 15.02 -21.06
N ASN A 135 -14.29 15.89 -20.15
CA ASN A 135 -13.11 16.73 -20.34
C ASN A 135 -12.33 16.80 -19.02
N LYS A 136 -11.31 15.96 -18.88
CA LYS A 136 -10.67 15.70 -17.61
C LYS A 136 -9.17 15.53 -17.79
N VAL A 137 -8.41 16.11 -16.86
CA VAL A 137 -6.96 15.89 -16.72
C VAL A 137 -6.69 15.31 -15.36
N GLU A 138 -5.94 14.23 -15.32
CA GLU A 138 -5.58 13.54 -14.10
C GLU A 138 -4.07 13.42 -13.95
N LYS A 139 -3.63 13.59 -12.70
CA LYS A 139 -2.23 13.46 -12.31
C LYS A 139 -2.15 12.84 -10.92
N PRO A 140 -1.30 11.82 -10.72
CA PRO A 140 -1.19 11.21 -9.41
C PRO A 140 -0.55 12.17 -8.39
N THR A 141 -1.09 12.19 -7.19
CA THR A 141 -0.54 12.89 -6.03
C THR A 141 0.84 12.36 -5.70
N TYR A 142 0.94 11.05 -5.54
CA TYR A 142 2.19 10.38 -5.23
C TYR A 142 2.82 9.78 -6.49
N ALA A 143 4.12 10.04 -6.70
CA ALA A 143 4.87 9.46 -7.80
C ALA A 143 5.07 7.94 -7.64
N LEU A 144 5.21 7.48 -6.40
CA LEU A 144 5.40 6.08 -6.04
C LEU A 144 4.28 5.62 -5.10
N ARG A 145 3.54 4.60 -5.53
CA ARG A 145 2.37 4.04 -4.85
C ARG A 145 2.59 2.55 -4.64
N VAL A 146 3.00 2.19 -3.42
CA VAL A 146 3.65 0.93 -3.11
C VAL A 146 2.73 -0.01 -2.34
N LEU A 147 2.66 -1.28 -2.77
CA LEU A 147 2.21 -2.36 -1.90
C LEU A 147 3.41 -3.08 -1.28
N ASN A 148 3.42 -3.18 0.04
CA ASN A 148 4.43 -3.93 0.79
C ASN A 148 3.84 -5.30 1.16
N HIS A 149 4.30 -6.37 0.53
CA HIS A 149 3.94 -7.72 0.93
C HIS A 149 4.77 -8.18 2.13
N TRP A 150 4.11 -8.73 3.13
CA TRP A 150 4.80 -9.36 4.26
C TRP A 150 4.85 -10.87 4.07
N ASP A 151 5.18 -11.26 2.85
CA ASP A 151 5.24 -12.63 2.38
C ASP A 151 6.62 -13.24 2.67
N ASN A 152 6.62 -14.44 3.24
CA ASN A 152 7.83 -15.19 3.55
C ASN A 152 8.17 -16.17 2.42
N LEU A 153 9.45 -16.55 2.32
CA LEU A 153 9.92 -17.50 1.30
C LEU A 153 9.31 -18.90 1.43
N ASN A 154 8.85 -19.26 2.62
CA ASN A 154 8.15 -20.52 2.88
C ASN A 154 6.65 -20.51 2.52
N GLY A 155 6.17 -19.43 1.90
CA GLY A 155 4.78 -19.29 1.47
C GLY A 155 3.80 -18.78 2.53
N THR A 156 4.25 -18.52 3.76
CA THR A 156 3.40 -17.88 4.78
C THR A 156 3.35 -16.36 4.59
N ILE A 157 2.30 -15.72 5.10
CA ILE A 157 2.19 -14.26 5.17
C ILE A 157 2.15 -13.85 6.63
N GLU A 158 3.00 -12.89 7.02
CA GLU A 158 2.94 -12.30 8.34
C GLU A 158 1.77 -11.30 8.41
N ARG A 159 0.85 -11.48 9.35
CA ARG A 159 -0.35 -10.65 9.54
C ARG A 159 -1.29 -10.58 8.32
N GLY A 160 -1.19 -11.53 7.39
CA GLY A 160 -2.11 -11.69 6.28
C GLY A 160 -3.27 -12.60 6.66
N TYR A 161 -4.48 -12.27 6.18
CA TYR A 161 -5.72 -13.02 6.44
C TYR A 161 -6.38 -13.48 5.14
N ALA A 162 -5.58 -13.65 4.09
CA ALA A 162 -6.05 -13.94 2.73
C ALA A 162 -5.46 -15.26 2.18
N GLY A 163 -5.24 -16.23 3.05
CA GLY A 163 -4.58 -17.48 2.70
C GLY A 163 -3.05 -17.38 2.78
N ASN A 164 -2.35 -18.15 1.94
CA ASN A 164 -0.91 -18.13 1.85
C ASN A 164 -0.42 -17.09 0.84
N SER A 165 0.92 -16.96 0.75
CA SER A 165 1.56 -16.07 -0.22
C SER A 165 1.07 -16.31 -1.65
N LEU A 166 0.82 -15.21 -2.36
CA LEU A 166 0.55 -15.24 -3.79
C LEU A 166 1.76 -15.78 -4.57
N TRP A 167 2.98 -15.52 -4.07
CA TRP A 167 4.24 -15.88 -4.71
C TRP A 167 4.59 -17.33 -4.42
N LYS A 168 4.38 -18.24 -5.38
CA LYS A 168 4.73 -19.65 -5.27
C LYS A 168 6.20 -19.85 -5.69
N TRP A 169 7.11 -19.45 -4.76
CA TRP A 169 8.55 -19.45 -5.04
C TRP A 169 9.09 -20.80 -5.46
N GLU A 170 8.57 -21.90 -4.91
CA GLU A 170 9.03 -23.24 -5.23
C GLU A 170 8.54 -23.75 -6.58
N GLU A 171 7.42 -23.23 -7.08
CA GLU A 171 6.85 -23.63 -8.37
C GLU A 171 7.56 -22.94 -9.55
N MET A 172 8.15 -21.74 -9.31
CA MET A 172 8.85 -20.98 -10.33
C MET A 172 10.27 -21.52 -10.56
N PRO A 173 10.77 -21.59 -11.82
CA PRO A 173 10.15 -21.07 -13.06
C PRO A 173 9.26 -22.07 -13.80
N GLN A 174 9.08 -23.30 -13.30
CA GLN A 174 8.38 -24.38 -14.01
C GLN A 174 6.89 -24.07 -14.20
N THR A 175 6.28 -23.49 -13.18
CA THR A 175 4.86 -23.09 -13.22
C THR A 175 4.73 -21.60 -12.94
N ILE A 176 4.09 -20.90 -13.87
CA ILE A 176 3.79 -19.47 -13.73
C ILE A 176 2.28 -19.32 -13.53
N SER A 177 1.89 -18.90 -12.34
CA SER A 177 0.49 -18.68 -12.01
C SER A 177 -0.09 -17.50 -12.81
N PRO A 178 -1.26 -17.67 -13.46
CA PRO A 178 -1.92 -16.54 -14.12
C PRO A 178 -2.35 -15.43 -13.15
N ARG A 179 -2.38 -15.73 -11.85
CA ARG A 179 -2.69 -14.74 -10.81
C ARG A 179 -1.63 -13.64 -10.71
N TYR A 180 -0.41 -13.87 -11.16
CA TYR A 180 0.63 -12.81 -11.16
C TYR A 180 0.29 -11.69 -12.13
N GLU A 181 -0.20 -12.03 -13.33
CA GLU A 181 -0.70 -11.04 -14.28
C GLU A 181 -1.96 -10.35 -13.77
N GLN A 182 -2.91 -11.12 -13.21
CA GLN A 182 -4.14 -10.58 -12.62
C GLN A 182 -3.87 -9.61 -11.46
N TYR A 183 -2.86 -9.88 -10.65
CA TYR A 183 -2.38 -8.97 -9.59
C TYR A 183 -1.87 -7.64 -10.18
N ALA A 184 -1.01 -7.71 -11.18
CA ALA A 184 -0.48 -6.51 -11.84
C ALA A 184 -1.59 -5.69 -12.53
N ARG A 185 -2.56 -6.37 -13.15
CA ARG A 185 -3.77 -5.79 -13.72
C ARG A 185 -4.58 -5.03 -12.67
N ALA A 186 -4.84 -5.66 -11.53
CA ALA A 186 -5.58 -5.05 -10.43
C ALA A 186 -4.84 -3.83 -9.86
N CYS A 187 -3.53 -3.93 -9.65
CA CYS A 187 -2.70 -2.81 -9.21
C CYS A 187 -2.79 -1.63 -10.19
N ALA A 188 -2.57 -1.87 -11.48
CA ALA A 188 -2.62 -0.83 -12.51
C ALA A 188 -4.00 -0.16 -12.59
N SER A 189 -5.09 -0.91 -12.43
CA SER A 189 -6.46 -0.40 -12.53
C SER A 189 -6.82 0.67 -11.48
N VAL A 190 -6.08 0.69 -10.36
CA VAL A 190 -6.23 1.69 -9.29
C VAL A 190 -4.99 2.56 -9.14
N GLY A 191 -4.06 2.50 -10.11
CA GLY A 191 -2.89 3.36 -10.16
C GLY A 191 -1.73 2.96 -9.25
N ILE A 192 -1.70 1.77 -8.66
CA ILE A 192 -0.54 1.25 -7.91
C ILE A 192 0.55 0.88 -8.92
N ASN A 193 1.78 1.37 -8.68
CA ASN A 193 2.90 1.24 -9.61
C ASN A 193 4.16 0.60 -9.01
N ALA A 194 4.06 0.06 -7.79
CA ALA A 194 5.19 -0.59 -7.13
C ALA A 194 4.74 -1.72 -6.20
N SER A 195 5.55 -2.78 -6.13
CA SER A 195 5.33 -3.93 -5.26
C SER A 195 6.65 -4.36 -4.61
N VAL A 196 6.70 -4.36 -3.27
CA VAL A 196 7.74 -5.04 -2.51
C VAL A 196 7.30 -6.48 -2.30
N LEU A 197 8.06 -7.45 -2.80
CA LEU A 197 7.61 -8.84 -2.93
C LEU A 197 7.71 -9.66 -1.65
N ASN A 198 8.46 -9.21 -0.65
CA ASN A 198 8.76 -10.02 0.52
C ASN A 198 8.68 -9.22 1.83
N ASN A 199 8.57 -9.99 2.92
CA ASN A 199 8.38 -9.50 4.27
C ASN A 199 9.49 -8.52 4.70
N VAL A 200 9.11 -7.51 5.48
CA VAL A 200 10.03 -6.58 6.15
C VAL A 200 10.99 -7.30 7.11
N ASN A 201 10.61 -8.47 7.63
CA ASN A 201 11.47 -9.40 8.35
C ASN A 201 12.28 -10.28 7.39
N ALA A 202 12.89 -9.68 6.39
CA ALA A 202 13.48 -10.33 5.23
C ALA A 202 14.47 -11.45 5.57
N SER A 203 14.38 -12.57 4.82
CA SER A 203 15.42 -13.58 4.76
C SER A 203 16.56 -13.10 3.85
N PRO A 204 17.83 -13.25 4.23
CA PRO A 204 18.97 -12.98 3.35
C PRO A 204 18.93 -13.78 2.04
N GLU A 205 18.34 -14.99 2.06
CA GLU A 205 18.21 -15.87 0.90
C GLU A 205 17.45 -15.22 -0.27
N MET A 206 16.60 -14.22 0.00
CA MET A 206 15.90 -13.46 -1.05
C MET A 206 16.87 -12.84 -2.06
N LEU A 207 18.11 -12.55 -1.65
CA LEU A 207 19.17 -12.01 -2.50
C LEU A 207 20.05 -13.08 -3.16
N ALA A 208 19.78 -14.38 -2.97
CA ALA A 208 20.46 -15.43 -3.70
C ALA A 208 20.06 -15.42 -5.18
N THR A 209 21.01 -15.69 -6.08
CA THR A 209 20.78 -15.66 -7.54
C THR A 209 19.57 -16.48 -7.97
N ALA A 210 19.33 -17.63 -7.33
CA ALA A 210 18.18 -18.49 -7.64
C ALA A 210 16.82 -17.77 -7.37
N TYR A 211 16.71 -17.00 -6.31
CA TYR A 211 15.51 -16.19 -6.03
C TYR A 211 15.45 -14.95 -6.92
N LEU A 212 16.58 -14.29 -7.19
CA LEU A 212 16.63 -13.14 -8.10
C LEU A 212 16.16 -13.47 -9.51
N GLN A 213 16.43 -14.70 -10.00
CA GLN A 213 15.89 -15.19 -11.27
C GLN A 213 14.36 -15.31 -11.24
N LYS A 214 13.77 -15.72 -10.11
CA LYS A 214 12.31 -15.77 -9.94
C LYS A 214 11.71 -14.36 -9.82
N VAL A 215 12.40 -13.45 -9.15
CA VAL A 215 12.04 -12.01 -9.11
C VAL A 215 12.01 -11.43 -10.52
N LYS A 216 12.96 -11.79 -11.39
CA LYS A 216 12.96 -11.37 -12.79
C LYS A 216 11.67 -11.78 -13.51
N ILE A 217 11.19 -12.99 -13.29
CA ILE A 217 9.94 -13.47 -13.91
C ILE A 217 8.76 -12.58 -13.52
N LEU A 218 8.62 -12.29 -12.22
CA LEU A 218 7.56 -11.39 -11.74
C LEU A 218 7.72 -9.98 -12.28
N ALA A 219 8.94 -9.44 -12.33
CA ALA A 219 9.23 -8.13 -12.89
C ALA A 219 8.85 -8.04 -14.37
N ASP A 220 9.14 -9.08 -15.17
CA ASP A 220 8.81 -9.13 -16.59
C ASP A 220 7.27 -9.17 -16.81
N ILE A 221 6.52 -9.86 -15.93
CA ILE A 221 5.05 -9.88 -15.97
C ILE A 221 4.46 -8.52 -15.56
N PHE A 222 5.04 -7.85 -14.57
CA PHE A 222 4.50 -6.61 -14.00
C PHE A 222 4.82 -5.37 -14.85
N ARG A 223 5.95 -5.39 -15.55
CA ARG A 223 6.46 -4.24 -16.33
C ARG A 223 5.46 -3.68 -17.33
N PRO A 224 4.73 -4.48 -18.13
CA PRO A 224 3.75 -3.96 -19.06
C PRO A 224 2.58 -3.22 -18.39
N TYR A 225 2.31 -3.54 -17.11
CA TYR A 225 1.31 -2.87 -16.28
C TYR A 225 1.85 -1.64 -15.55
N GLY A 226 3.16 -1.35 -15.66
CA GLY A 226 3.85 -0.25 -14.99
C GLY A 226 4.13 -0.47 -13.51
N VAL A 227 4.01 -1.70 -13.03
CA VAL A 227 4.31 -2.04 -11.65
C VAL A 227 5.77 -2.46 -11.53
N LYS A 228 6.57 -1.67 -10.81
CA LYS A 228 7.98 -1.96 -10.52
C LYS A 228 8.13 -2.88 -9.32
N VAL A 229 9.14 -3.73 -9.38
CA VAL A 229 9.48 -4.64 -8.30
C VAL A 229 10.52 -4.02 -7.38
N TYR A 230 10.29 -4.17 -6.08
CA TYR A 230 11.18 -3.84 -4.98
C TYR A 230 11.39 -5.07 -4.10
N LEU A 231 12.47 -5.09 -3.33
CA LEU A 231 12.73 -6.14 -2.35
C LEU A 231 12.99 -5.56 -0.97
N CYS A 232 12.47 -6.21 0.06
CA CYS A 232 12.94 -5.96 1.41
C CYS A 232 14.23 -6.75 1.64
N VAL A 233 15.24 -6.11 2.22
CA VAL A 233 16.55 -6.72 2.46
C VAL A 233 16.85 -6.85 3.95
N ASN A 234 17.50 -7.96 4.31
CA ASN A 234 18.07 -8.14 5.62
C ASN A 234 19.42 -7.43 5.68
N PHE A 235 19.60 -6.55 6.67
CA PHE A 235 20.82 -5.75 6.80
C PHE A 235 22.08 -6.60 7.01
N ALA A 236 21.96 -7.80 7.60
CA ALA A 236 23.06 -8.73 7.79
C ALA A 236 23.36 -9.62 6.57
N SER A 237 22.73 -9.41 5.41
CA SER A 237 22.97 -10.21 4.21
C SER A 237 24.45 -10.37 3.81
N PRO A 238 25.33 -9.36 3.97
CA PRO A 238 26.76 -9.54 3.75
C PRO A 238 27.40 -10.63 4.63
N LYS A 239 26.96 -10.78 5.87
CA LYS A 239 27.44 -11.83 6.78
C LYS A 239 26.84 -13.19 6.42
N GLU A 240 25.53 -13.24 6.26
CA GLU A 240 24.79 -14.50 6.15
C GLU A 240 24.93 -15.11 4.76
N LEU A 241 24.73 -14.32 3.70
CA LEU A 241 24.85 -14.74 2.32
C LEU A 241 26.28 -14.54 1.78
N GLY A 242 26.91 -13.39 2.06
CA GLY A 242 28.24 -13.03 1.59
C GLY A 242 29.39 -13.65 2.38
N LYS A 243 29.10 -14.30 3.54
CA LYS A 243 30.10 -14.90 4.44
C LYS A 243 31.19 -13.93 4.92
N LEU A 244 30.85 -12.64 4.95
CA LEU A 244 31.74 -11.62 5.52
C LEU A 244 31.70 -11.69 7.06
N PRO A 245 32.79 -11.27 7.76
CA PRO A 245 32.84 -11.30 9.22
C PRO A 245 31.92 -10.26 9.88
N THR A 246 31.52 -9.23 9.14
CA THR A 246 30.74 -8.10 9.61
C THR A 246 29.68 -7.68 8.60
N ALA A 247 28.71 -6.89 9.02
CA ALA A 247 27.82 -6.10 8.18
C ALA A 247 27.88 -4.60 8.56
N ASP A 248 28.99 -4.14 9.15
CA ASP A 248 29.21 -2.73 9.43
C ASP A 248 29.13 -1.93 8.12
N PRO A 249 28.24 -0.93 8.01
CA PRO A 249 28.06 -0.15 6.78
C PRO A 249 29.27 0.71 6.39
N MET A 250 30.26 0.82 7.27
CA MET A 250 31.52 1.54 7.01
C MET A 250 32.67 0.60 6.59
N ASP A 251 32.45 -0.70 6.61
CA ASP A 251 33.47 -1.68 6.15
C ASP A 251 33.49 -1.71 4.60
N GLU A 252 34.68 -1.54 4.02
CA GLU A 252 34.85 -1.48 2.57
C GLU A 252 34.39 -2.75 1.84
N LYS A 253 34.56 -3.93 2.47
CA LYS A 253 34.10 -5.20 1.88
C LYS A 253 32.59 -5.33 1.90
N VAL A 254 31.93 -4.80 2.95
CA VAL A 254 30.47 -4.74 3.04
C VAL A 254 29.90 -3.80 1.99
N ILE A 255 30.53 -2.62 1.83
CA ILE A 255 30.14 -1.65 0.79
C ILE A 255 30.28 -2.29 -0.62
N ALA A 256 31.43 -2.91 -0.89
CA ALA A 256 31.67 -3.58 -2.17
C ALA A 256 30.67 -4.72 -2.42
N TRP A 257 30.34 -5.52 -1.41
CA TRP A 257 29.35 -6.59 -1.52
C TRP A 257 27.97 -6.07 -1.93
N TRP A 258 27.51 -4.96 -1.33
CA TRP A 258 26.22 -4.36 -1.69
C TRP A 258 26.25 -3.75 -3.10
N GLN A 259 27.38 -3.15 -3.52
CA GLN A 259 27.54 -2.65 -4.89
C GLN A 259 27.49 -3.78 -5.93
N ASP A 260 28.16 -4.90 -5.67
CA ASP A 260 28.14 -6.08 -6.54
C ASP A 260 26.76 -6.72 -6.57
N LYS A 261 26.06 -6.79 -5.43
CA LYS A 261 24.71 -7.31 -5.35
C LYS A 261 23.72 -6.42 -6.10
N ALA A 262 23.81 -5.10 -5.96
CA ALA A 262 23.01 -4.17 -6.75
C ALA A 262 23.25 -4.36 -8.27
N LYS A 263 24.51 -4.48 -8.67
CA LYS A 263 24.86 -4.75 -10.07
C LYS A 263 24.24 -6.05 -10.58
N GLU A 264 24.31 -7.14 -9.82
CA GLU A 264 23.67 -8.41 -10.18
C GLU A 264 22.16 -8.25 -10.36
N ILE A 265 21.48 -7.57 -9.43
CA ILE A 265 20.03 -7.36 -9.48
C ILE A 265 19.66 -6.58 -10.76
N TYR A 266 20.34 -5.47 -11.05
CA TYR A 266 20.03 -4.65 -12.23
C TYR A 266 20.42 -5.31 -13.56
N GLN A 267 21.34 -6.25 -13.56
CA GLN A 267 21.60 -7.10 -14.74
C GLN A 267 20.41 -8.03 -15.03
N LEU A 268 19.72 -8.53 -14.01
CA LEU A 268 18.55 -9.39 -14.14
C LEU A 268 17.24 -8.60 -14.34
N VAL A 269 17.08 -7.50 -13.63
CA VAL A 269 15.89 -6.64 -13.61
C VAL A 269 16.31 -5.19 -13.81
N PRO A 270 16.48 -4.73 -15.07
CA PRO A 270 17.02 -3.40 -15.37
C PRO A 270 16.23 -2.22 -14.83
N ASP A 271 14.93 -2.41 -14.58
CA ASP A 271 14.00 -1.43 -14.02
C ASP A 271 13.67 -1.67 -12.55
N PHE A 272 14.48 -2.46 -11.84
CA PHE A 272 14.33 -2.71 -10.41
C PHE A 272 14.22 -1.39 -9.62
N GLY A 273 13.22 -1.29 -8.73
CA GLY A 273 12.93 -0.03 -8.07
C GLY A 273 13.84 0.32 -6.90
N GLY A 274 14.30 -0.69 -6.16
CA GLY A 274 15.17 -0.47 -5.00
C GLY A 274 14.82 -1.34 -3.78
N PHE A 275 15.29 -0.92 -2.62
CA PHE A 275 15.17 -1.69 -1.38
C PHE A 275 14.23 -1.06 -0.38
N LEU A 276 13.47 -1.90 0.32
CA LEU A 276 12.82 -1.60 1.59
C LEU A 276 13.67 -2.17 2.73
N VAL A 277 13.84 -1.42 3.82
CA VAL A 277 14.69 -1.84 4.94
C VAL A 277 13.98 -1.63 6.27
N LYS A 278 13.92 -2.70 7.08
CA LYS A 278 13.62 -2.67 8.50
C LYS A 278 14.89 -3.03 9.27
N ALA A 279 15.45 -2.08 10.00
CA ALA A 279 16.72 -2.24 10.71
C ALA A 279 16.57 -1.99 12.22
N ASN A 280 17.37 -2.69 13.03
CA ASN A 280 17.42 -2.56 14.50
C ASN A 280 16.05 -2.68 15.20
N SER A 281 15.18 -3.53 14.68
CA SER A 281 13.83 -3.72 15.21
C SER A 281 13.48 -5.20 15.30
N GLU A 282 12.84 -5.63 16.38
CA GLU A 282 12.38 -7.00 16.62
C GLU A 282 13.48 -8.06 16.41
N GLY A 283 14.68 -7.78 16.93
CA GLY A 283 15.83 -8.68 16.79
C GLY A 283 16.43 -8.74 15.38
N LYS A 284 15.96 -7.93 14.43
CA LYS A 284 16.57 -7.81 13.11
C LYS A 284 17.81 -6.91 13.17
N PRO A 285 18.90 -7.30 12.48
CA PRO A 285 20.14 -6.56 12.53
C PRO A 285 20.03 -5.20 11.84
N GLY A 286 20.88 -4.27 12.27
CA GLY A 286 20.94 -2.96 11.67
C GLY A 286 22.26 -2.24 11.97
N PRO A 287 22.41 -0.99 11.50
CA PRO A 287 23.65 -0.23 11.70
C PRO A 287 24.00 0.02 13.17
N CYS A 288 23.01 0.15 14.05
CA CYS A 288 23.24 0.41 15.49
C CYS A 288 23.98 -0.74 16.19
N ASP A 289 23.92 -1.96 15.67
CA ASP A 289 24.65 -3.12 16.18
C ASP A 289 26.18 -2.96 16.00
N TYR A 290 26.60 -2.04 15.15
CA TYR A 290 27.99 -1.69 14.84
C TYR A 290 28.38 -0.31 15.35
N GLY A 291 27.57 0.32 16.21
CA GLY A 291 27.79 1.70 16.67
C GLY A 291 27.60 2.75 15.58
N ARG A 292 26.85 2.44 14.53
CA ARG A 292 26.54 3.34 13.42
C ARG A 292 25.11 3.85 13.51
N THR A 293 24.82 4.93 12.80
CA THR A 293 23.49 5.53 12.74
C THR A 293 22.64 4.91 11.62
N HIS A 294 21.31 5.13 11.67
CA HIS A 294 20.43 4.80 10.55
C HIS A 294 20.83 5.48 9.23
N VAL A 295 21.43 6.68 9.32
CA VAL A 295 21.96 7.41 8.17
C VAL A 295 23.10 6.63 7.49
N ASP A 296 24.02 6.08 8.28
CA ASP A 296 25.16 5.33 7.74
C ASP A 296 24.68 4.09 6.98
N GLY A 297 23.75 3.34 7.56
CA GLY A 297 23.18 2.16 6.90
C GLY A 297 22.36 2.49 5.65
N ALA A 298 21.49 3.48 5.74
CA ALA A 298 20.63 3.88 4.63
C ALA A 298 21.46 4.45 3.45
N ASN A 299 22.45 5.29 3.76
CA ASN A 299 23.30 5.92 2.76
C ASN A 299 24.20 4.91 2.04
N MET A 300 24.74 3.91 2.74
CA MET A 300 25.51 2.82 2.11
C MET A 300 24.68 2.10 1.04
N LEU A 301 23.44 1.72 1.36
CA LEU A 301 22.54 1.07 0.41
C LEU A 301 22.11 2.01 -0.72
N ALA A 302 21.84 3.26 -0.39
CA ALA A 302 21.46 4.28 -1.36
C ALA A 302 22.57 4.56 -2.38
N ASP A 303 23.83 4.62 -1.92
CA ASP A 303 25.01 4.80 -2.79
C ASP A 303 25.22 3.57 -3.71
N ALA A 304 24.94 2.34 -3.24
CA ALA A 304 25.00 1.14 -4.07
C ALA A 304 23.93 1.13 -5.18
N LEU A 305 22.73 1.66 -4.93
CA LEU A 305 21.62 1.73 -5.89
C LEU A 305 21.69 2.96 -6.83
N ARG A 306 22.37 4.02 -6.41
CA ARG A 306 22.43 5.32 -7.13
C ARG A 306 22.83 5.22 -8.60
N PRO A 307 23.83 4.39 -9.02
CA PRO A 307 24.21 4.27 -10.44
C PRO A 307 23.07 3.82 -11.36
N TYR A 308 22.06 3.17 -10.78
CA TYR A 308 20.94 2.55 -11.49
C TYR A 308 19.62 3.33 -11.32
N GLY A 309 19.62 4.40 -10.54
CA GLY A 309 18.42 5.18 -10.23
C GLY A 309 17.49 4.53 -9.21
N GLY A 310 17.96 3.53 -8.46
CA GLY A 310 17.19 2.89 -7.41
C GLY A 310 17.12 3.71 -6.12
N ILE A 311 16.10 3.43 -5.31
CA ILE A 311 15.83 4.13 -4.06
C ILE A 311 15.89 3.19 -2.85
N VAL A 312 16.06 3.76 -1.67
CA VAL A 312 15.92 3.08 -0.39
C VAL A 312 14.71 3.63 0.35
N MET A 313 13.74 2.78 0.66
CA MET A 313 12.67 3.05 1.59
C MET A 313 13.12 2.56 2.97
N TRP A 314 13.47 3.49 3.85
CA TRP A 314 13.98 3.17 5.18
C TRP A 314 12.89 3.36 6.21
N ARG A 315 12.47 2.25 6.87
CA ARG A 315 11.40 2.33 7.88
C ARG A 315 11.90 3.01 9.16
N SER A 316 11.20 4.06 9.57
CA SER A 316 11.46 4.78 10.82
C SER A 316 10.74 4.13 12.01
N PHE A 317 10.85 2.83 12.12
CA PHE A 317 10.22 2.06 13.17
C PHE A 317 11.24 1.16 13.86
N VAL A 318 11.51 1.43 15.12
CA VAL A 318 12.49 0.71 15.92
C VAL A 318 11.83 0.19 17.19
N TYR A 319 12.04 -1.08 17.49
CA TYR A 319 11.51 -1.75 18.68
C TYR A 319 12.46 -1.76 19.88
N LYS A 320 13.51 -0.98 19.85
CA LYS A 320 14.40 -0.84 21.00
C LYS A 320 14.00 0.43 21.74
N ALA A 321 13.15 0.29 22.75
CA ALA A 321 12.62 1.43 23.49
C ALA A 321 13.74 2.26 24.13
N ALA A 322 13.93 3.48 23.66
CA ALA A 322 14.75 4.50 24.31
C ALA A 322 13.93 5.28 25.35
N SER A 323 12.61 5.14 25.36
CA SER A 323 11.65 5.76 26.26
C SER A 323 10.69 4.72 26.83
N GLU A 324 10.17 4.97 28.03
CA GLU A 324 9.06 4.20 28.58
C GLU A 324 7.78 4.34 27.76
N ASP A 325 7.57 5.48 27.12
CA ASP A 325 6.44 5.70 26.21
C ASP A 325 6.83 5.37 24.78
N ARG A 326 6.28 4.28 24.25
CA ARG A 326 6.50 3.83 22.89
C ARG A 326 6.14 4.87 21.84
N ALA A 327 5.14 5.70 22.10
CA ALA A 327 4.71 6.75 21.17
C ALA A 327 5.79 7.83 20.92
N MET A 328 6.83 7.91 21.76
CA MET A 328 7.94 8.84 21.59
C MET A 328 9.09 8.29 20.74
N GLN A 329 9.12 6.99 20.50
CA GLN A 329 10.27 6.28 19.94
C GLN A 329 10.71 6.82 18.59
N ALA A 330 9.79 6.99 17.66
CA ALA A 330 10.13 7.37 16.29
C ALA A 330 10.77 8.76 16.23
N LEU A 331 10.24 9.73 16.95
CA LEU A 331 10.79 11.08 16.97
C LEU A 331 12.18 11.13 17.64
N LEU A 332 12.32 10.51 18.81
CA LEU A 332 13.60 10.47 19.53
C LEU A 332 14.73 9.83 18.72
N GLU A 333 14.40 8.85 17.90
CA GLU A 333 15.40 8.10 17.11
C GLU A 333 15.79 8.84 15.83
N PHE A 334 14.83 9.53 15.16
CA PHE A 334 15.04 10.00 13.79
C PHE A 334 15.13 11.52 13.63
N GLU A 335 14.54 12.34 14.50
CA GLU A 335 14.50 13.81 14.31
C GLU A 335 15.88 14.43 14.11
N SER A 336 16.86 14.02 14.93
CA SER A 336 18.25 14.53 14.85
C SER A 336 19.01 14.14 13.59
N LEU A 337 18.44 13.24 12.78
CA LEU A 337 19.03 12.74 11.54
C LEU A 337 18.54 13.51 10.29
N ASP A 338 17.69 14.52 10.48
CA ASP A 338 17.14 15.31 9.36
C ASP A 338 18.24 15.92 8.48
N GLY A 339 18.03 15.84 7.17
CA GLY A 339 18.95 16.39 6.16
C GLY A 339 20.26 15.60 5.96
N ARG A 340 20.45 14.49 6.66
CA ARG A 340 21.68 13.66 6.56
C ARG A 340 21.53 12.46 5.62
N PHE A 341 20.32 12.11 5.24
CA PHE A 341 20.04 11.04 4.28
C PHE A 341 20.34 11.47 2.85
N ARG A 342 20.73 10.51 2.01
CA ARG A 342 20.90 10.72 0.56
C ARG A 342 19.56 11.07 -0.09
N ASP A 343 19.61 11.78 -1.21
CA ASP A 343 18.45 12.21 -2.01
C ASP A 343 17.61 11.06 -2.60
N ASN A 344 18.16 9.84 -2.67
CA ASN A 344 17.44 8.62 -3.05
C ASN A 344 17.03 7.74 -1.85
N VAL A 345 17.03 8.28 -0.63
CA VAL A 345 16.43 7.66 0.55
C VAL A 345 15.10 8.33 0.86
N ILE A 346 14.08 7.53 1.16
CA ILE A 346 12.78 7.97 1.66
C ILE A 346 12.54 7.33 3.02
N LEU A 347 12.24 8.12 4.03
CA LEU A 347 11.80 7.58 5.33
C LEU A 347 10.35 7.11 5.22
N GLN A 348 10.15 5.82 5.46
CA GLN A 348 8.84 5.16 5.49
C GLN A 348 8.32 5.16 6.94
N ILE A 349 7.31 6.00 7.19
CA ILE A 349 6.80 6.33 8.51
C ILE A 349 5.40 5.74 8.66
N LYS A 350 5.14 4.94 9.69
CA LYS A 350 3.80 4.45 10.01
C LYS A 350 2.85 5.62 10.25
N ASN A 351 1.58 5.45 9.90
CA ASN A 351 0.57 6.49 10.04
C ASN A 351 0.45 7.05 11.47
N GLY A 352 0.64 6.22 12.49
CA GLY A 352 0.63 6.63 13.89
C GLY A 352 1.89 6.24 14.65
N PRO A 353 2.09 6.77 15.87
CA PRO A 353 3.32 6.58 16.64
C PRO A 353 3.40 5.25 17.38
N VAL A 354 2.25 4.58 17.65
CA VAL A 354 2.23 3.35 18.43
C VAL A 354 2.47 2.13 17.57
N ASP A 355 1.66 1.84 16.60
CA ASP A 355 1.84 0.73 15.66
C ASP A 355 0.55 0.36 14.92
N PHE A 356 0.14 1.10 13.89
CA PHE A 356 -1.06 0.79 13.08
C PHE A 356 -2.34 0.54 13.87
N GLN A 357 -2.49 1.17 15.04
CA GLN A 357 -3.70 1.00 15.82
C GLN A 357 -4.94 1.54 15.08
N PRO A 358 -6.13 0.99 15.31
CA PRO A 358 -7.36 1.44 14.65
C PRO A 358 -7.69 2.90 14.89
N ARG A 359 -7.23 3.47 16.00
CA ARG A 359 -7.27 4.89 16.31
C ARG A 359 -6.01 5.31 17.04
N GLU A 360 -5.26 6.20 16.46
CA GLU A 360 -4.12 6.89 17.06
C GLU A 360 -3.88 8.21 16.32
N PRO A 361 -3.22 9.20 16.92
CA PRO A 361 -2.86 10.42 16.22
C PRO A 361 -1.89 10.10 15.08
N PHE A 362 -1.72 11.04 14.15
CA PHE A 362 -0.66 10.90 13.14
C PHE A 362 0.73 10.83 13.80
N ASN A 363 1.67 10.17 13.13
CA ASN A 363 3.04 10.04 13.65
C ASN A 363 3.73 11.42 13.76
N PRO A 364 4.31 11.76 14.92
CA PRO A 364 4.90 13.09 15.15
C PRO A 364 6.12 13.40 14.28
N LEU A 365 6.71 12.41 13.59
CA LEU A 365 7.79 12.67 12.61
C LEU A 365 7.30 13.46 11.40
N PHE A 366 6.01 13.38 11.04
CA PHE A 366 5.50 14.13 9.89
C PHE A 366 5.66 15.63 10.11
N GLY A 367 6.45 16.28 9.23
CA GLY A 367 6.76 17.69 9.29
C GLY A 367 7.92 18.07 10.21
N ARG A 368 8.47 17.14 11.02
CA ARG A 368 9.62 17.39 11.90
C ARG A 368 10.97 17.15 11.23
N MET A 369 10.96 16.60 10.01
CA MET A 369 12.17 16.37 9.21
C MET A 369 12.04 17.06 7.84
N PRO A 370 12.10 18.40 7.79
CA PRO A 370 11.80 19.16 6.57
C PRO A 370 12.84 19.03 5.45
N HIS A 371 14.02 18.47 5.72
CA HIS A 371 15.09 18.26 4.74
C HIS A 371 15.24 16.79 4.31
N THR A 372 14.38 15.91 4.79
CA THR A 372 14.38 14.48 4.48
C THR A 372 13.06 14.07 3.83
N GLN A 373 13.13 13.37 2.71
CA GLN A 373 11.91 12.88 2.05
C GLN A 373 11.17 11.88 2.95
N GLN A 374 9.88 12.10 3.14
CA GLN A 374 9.00 11.29 3.97
C GLN A 374 7.92 10.63 3.11
N MET A 375 7.50 9.42 3.51
CA MET A 375 6.31 8.75 2.99
C MET A 375 5.51 8.14 4.13
N VAL A 376 4.18 8.11 3.98
CA VAL A 376 3.32 7.42 4.94
C VAL A 376 3.21 5.95 4.60
N GLU A 377 3.27 5.09 5.63
CA GLU A 377 2.98 3.65 5.56
C GLU A 377 1.65 3.37 6.25
N PHE A 378 0.67 2.90 5.49
CA PHE A 378 -0.58 2.37 6.01
C PHE A 378 -0.53 0.85 6.12
N GLN A 379 -1.42 0.26 6.91
CA GLN A 379 -1.57 -1.18 6.99
C GLN A 379 -2.94 -1.58 6.42
N ILE A 380 -2.93 -2.25 5.26
CA ILE A 380 -4.14 -2.83 4.67
C ILE A 380 -4.46 -4.17 5.34
N THR A 381 -3.42 -4.89 5.79
CA THR A 381 -3.55 -6.02 6.70
C THR A 381 -4.21 -5.56 8.00
N GLN A 382 -5.02 -6.40 8.60
CA GLN A 382 -5.81 -6.04 9.77
C GLN A 382 -5.17 -6.64 11.03
N GLU A 383 -3.95 -6.20 11.35
CA GLU A 383 -3.11 -6.79 12.39
C GLU A 383 -3.77 -6.78 13.77
N TYR A 384 -4.41 -5.67 14.13
CA TYR A 384 -4.95 -5.47 15.47
C TYR A 384 -6.46 -5.74 15.54
N LEU A 385 -6.91 -6.83 14.91
CA LEU A 385 -8.30 -7.29 14.92
C LEU A 385 -8.47 -8.66 15.59
N GLY A 386 -7.64 -8.98 16.59
CA GLY A 386 -7.75 -10.24 17.30
C GLY A 386 -7.41 -11.47 16.45
N ALA A 387 -6.52 -11.32 15.46
CA ALA A 387 -6.13 -12.34 14.47
C ALA A 387 -7.32 -12.89 13.67
N SER A 388 -8.24 -12.03 13.25
CA SER A 388 -9.46 -12.40 12.54
C SER A 388 -9.78 -11.45 11.39
N ASN A 389 -10.53 -11.93 10.40
CA ASN A 389 -11.08 -11.12 9.31
C ASN A 389 -12.35 -10.41 9.78
N HIS A 390 -12.25 -9.10 9.96
CA HIS A 390 -13.39 -8.26 10.30
C HIS A 390 -13.85 -7.46 9.08
N LEU A 391 -15.14 -7.14 9.03
CA LEU A 391 -15.63 -6.13 8.12
C LEU A 391 -15.15 -4.77 8.62
N PHE A 392 -14.03 -4.33 8.06
CA PHE A 392 -13.41 -3.07 8.41
C PHE A 392 -12.98 -2.33 7.15
N TYR A 393 -13.71 -1.28 6.78
CA TYR A 393 -13.34 -0.38 5.70
C TYR A 393 -12.39 0.69 6.23
N GLN A 394 -11.14 0.66 5.78
CA GLN A 394 -10.06 1.43 6.38
C GLN A 394 -9.87 2.84 5.80
N ALA A 395 -10.52 3.16 4.67
CA ALA A 395 -10.35 4.46 4.03
C ALA A 395 -10.65 5.65 4.95
N PRO A 396 -11.65 5.63 5.87
CA PRO A 396 -11.85 6.70 6.84
C PRO A 396 -10.63 6.95 7.74
N LEU A 397 -9.97 5.89 8.22
CA LEU A 397 -8.74 5.97 9.01
C LEU A 397 -7.60 6.61 8.22
N TRP A 398 -7.41 6.16 6.97
CA TRP A 398 -6.32 6.68 6.13
C TRP A 398 -6.56 8.13 5.72
N LYS A 399 -7.80 8.49 5.41
CA LYS A 399 -8.18 9.86 5.05
C LYS A 399 -8.00 10.82 6.23
N GLU A 400 -8.41 10.42 7.44
CA GLU A 400 -8.17 11.18 8.67
C GLU A 400 -6.67 11.48 8.86
N CYS A 401 -5.80 10.47 8.68
CA CYS A 401 -4.36 10.66 8.76
C CYS A 401 -3.83 11.60 7.67
N LEU A 402 -4.23 11.40 6.41
CA LEU A 402 -3.75 12.21 5.28
C LEU A 402 -4.16 13.68 5.41
N ASP A 403 -5.36 13.95 5.91
CA ASP A 403 -5.90 15.31 6.10
C ASP A 403 -5.40 16.00 7.38
N ALA A 404 -4.83 15.21 8.31
CA ALA A 404 -4.38 15.75 9.59
C ALA A 404 -3.35 16.87 9.40
N ASN A 405 -3.65 18.05 9.99
CA ASN A 405 -2.74 19.17 10.00
C ASN A 405 -1.69 18.97 11.09
N THR A 406 -0.43 18.93 10.69
CA THR A 406 0.70 18.79 11.63
C THR A 406 1.05 20.08 12.34
N TYR A 407 0.61 21.22 11.80
CA TYR A 407 0.99 22.57 12.23
C TYR A 407 2.50 22.83 12.21
N CYS A 408 3.29 21.91 11.71
CA CYS A 408 4.73 22.09 11.54
C CYS A 408 5.01 23.09 10.43
N ARG A 409 5.92 24.02 10.70
CA ARG A 409 6.36 24.98 9.69
C ARG A 409 7.15 24.27 8.60
N GLN A 410 6.70 24.39 7.36
CA GLN A 410 7.39 23.86 6.20
C GLN A 410 8.42 24.86 5.66
N SER A 411 9.52 24.35 5.11
CA SER A 411 10.56 25.18 4.45
C SER A 411 10.02 25.88 3.19
N ASP A 412 9.13 25.22 2.47
CA ASP A 412 8.39 25.75 1.32
C ASP A 412 6.96 26.08 1.74
N SER A 413 6.61 27.36 1.71
CA SER A 413 5.27 27.86 2.09
C SER A 413 4.14 27.40 1.16
N SER A 414 4.46 26.84 0.00
CA SER A 414 3.45 26.24 -0.90
C SER A 414 3.01 24.85 -0.45
N VAL A 415 3.77 24.19 0.42
CA VAL A 415 3.44 22.88 0.97
C VAL A 415 2.42 23.04 2.09
N LYS A 416 1.26 22.38 1.93
CA LYS A 416 0.27 22.32 3.00
C LYS A 416 0.85 21.54 4.19
N PRO A 417 0.67 22.01 5.42
CA PRO A 417 1.19 21.34 6.61
C PRO A 417 0.34 20.12 7.02
N THR A 418 -0.31 19.47 6.08
CA THR A 418 -1.00 18.18 6.29
C THR A 418 -0.06 17.01 6.02
N VAL A 419 -0.36 15.85 6.59
CA VAL A 419 0.42 14.62 6.32
C VAL A 419 0.51 14.36 4.82
N ALA A 420 -0.62 14.46 4.09
CA ALA A 420 -0.63 14.33 2.63
C ALA A 420 0.26 15.38 1.95
N GLY A 421 0.15 16.66 2.32
CA GLY A 421 0.95 17.73 1.73
C GLY A 421 2.46 17.51 1.92
N ILE A 422 2.88 17.08 3.12
CA ILE A 422 4.28 16.78 3.45
C ILE A 422 4.79 15.58 2.67
N THR A 423 4.03 14.47 2.64
CA THR A 423 4.47 13.22 2.00
C THR A 423 4.35 13.27 0.47
N ALA A 424 3.46 14.09 -0.09
CA ALA A 424 3.37 14.34 -1.52
C ALA A 424 4.42 15.33 -2.04
N GLN A 425 5.08 16.07 -1.15
CA GLN A 425 6.17 16.97 -1.53
C GLN A 425 7.31 16.20 -2.19
N ARG A 426 7.84 16.74 -3.28
CA ARG A 426 8.93 16.12 -4.05
C ARG A 426 10.25 16.83 -3.77
N LEU A 427 10.77 16.70 -2.54
CA LEU A 427 12.03 17.34 -2.12
C LEU A 427 13.18 17.01 -3.08
N HIS A 428 13.29 15.75 -3.47
CA HIS A 428 14.35 15.26 -4.37
C HIS A 428 13.77 14.60 -5.64
N GLY A 429 12.60 15.05 -6.08
CA GLY A 429 11.89 14.51 -7.24
C GLY A 429 11.02 13.29 -6.95
N LEU A 430 10.99 12.82 -5.70
CA LEU A 430 10.22 11.65 -5.27
C LEU A 430 9.10 12.07 -4.31
N SER A 431 7.94 11.45 -4.46
CA SER A 431 6.88 11.43 -3.43
C SER A 431 6.34 10.00 -3.38
N ALA A 432 6.01 9.51 -2.21
CA ALA A 432 5.63 8.12 -2.07
C ALA A 432 4.59 7.90 -0.97
N ILE A 433 3.83 6.80 -1.14
CA ILE A 433 2.89 6.25 -0.16
C ILE A 433 2.98 4.73 -0.21
N ALA A 434 2.91 4.06 0.93
CA ALA A 434 2.97 2.62 1.04
C ALA A 434 1.77 2.05 1.80
N GLY A 435 1.33 0.85 1.40
CA GLY A 435 0.34 0.06 2.11
C GLY A 435 0.83 -1.38 2.31
N VAL A 436 0.76 -1.88 3.54
CA VAL A 436 1.04 -3.30 3.82
C VAL A 436 -0.11 -4.13 3.28
N ALA A 437 0.17 -4.99 2.31
CA ALA A 437 -0.84 -5.69 1.52
C ALA A 437 -1.57 -6.78 2.31
N ASN A 438 -2.90 -6.85 2.21
CA ASN A 438 -3.71 -8.00 2.61
C ASN A 438 -4.17 -8.76 1.35
N ILE A 439 -3.22 -9.38 0.67
CA ILE A 439 -3.43 -10.09 -0.60
C ILE A 439 -2.72 -11.44 -0.52
N GLY A 440 -3.47 -12.50 -0.76
CA GLY A 440 -2.95 -13.87 -0.72
C GLY A 440 -3.58 -14.77 -1.78
N ASP A 441 -3.44 -16.08 -1.59
CA ASP A 441 -3.89 -17.09 -2.55
C ASP A 441 -5.36 -17.50 -2.39
N ASP A 442 -6.11 -16.89 -1.44
CA ASP A 442 -7.55 -17.02 -1.39
C ASP A 442 -8.20 -16.67 -2.73
N ILE A 443 -9.31 -17.33 -3.04
CA ILE A 443 -10.00 -17.15 -4.31
C ILE A 443 -10.42 -15.68 -4.53
N ASN A 444 -10.84 -15.00 -3.47
CA ASN A 444 -11.22 -13.59 -3.47
C ASN A 444 -10.07 -12.62 -3.18
N TRP A 445 -8.83 -13.09 -3.09
CA TRP A 445 -7.59 -12.31 -2.87
C TRP A 445 -7.37 -11.75 -1.46
N CYS A 446 -8.42 -11.40 -0.72
CA CYS A 446 -8.33 -10.58 0.49
C CYS A 446 -9.03 -11.21 1.71
N GLY A 447 -9.39 -12.49 1.64
CA GLY A 447 -10.07 -13.22 2.72
C GLY A 447 -11.59 -13.11 2.69
N HIS A 448 -12.15 -11.98 2.26
CA HIS A 448 -13.58 -11.79 1.99
C HIS A 448 -13.82 -10.63 1.02
N HIS A 449 -15.03 -10.57 0.42
CA HIS A 449 -15.33 -9.62 -0.65
C HIS A 449 -15.10 -8.15 -0.23
N PHE A 450 -15.60 -7.74 0.93
CA PHE A 450 -15.46 -6.35 1.37
C PHE A 450 -14.02 -5.96 1.75
N ALA A 451 -13.14 -6.92 2.05
CA ALA A 451 -11.73 -6.61 2.26
C ALA A 451 -11.03 -6.13 0.97
N GLN A 452 -11.54 -6.50 -0.21
CA GLN A 452 -11.06 -5.99 -1.49
C GLN A 452 -11.21 -4.46 -1.60
N ALA A 453 -12.23 -3.89 -0.93
CA ALA A 453 -12.45 -2.45 -0.90
C ALA A 453 -11.26 -1.68 -0.31
N ASN A 454 -10.52 -2.29 0.60
CA ASN A 454 -9.34 -1.65 1.19
C ASN A 454 -8.17 -1.57 0.20
N TRP A 455 -7.92 -2.62 -0.57
CA TRP A 455 -6.93 -2.55 -1.67
C TRP A 455 -7.31 -1.48 -2.69
N TYR A 456 -8.58 -1.49 -3.12
CA TYR A 456 -9.13 -0.49 -4.03
C TYR A 456 -8.94 0.93 -3.49
N ALA A 457 -9.37 1.17 -2.25
CA ALA A 457 -9.31 2.48 -1.61
C ALA A 457 -7.87 2.98 -1.42
N PHE A 458 -6.94 2.10 -1.07
CA PHE A 458 -5.53 2.47 -0.99
C PHE A 458 -5.02 3.01 -2.34
N GLY A 459 -5.29 2.30 -3.43
CA GLY A 459 -4.88 2.76 -4.77
C GLY A 459 -5.51 4.10 -5.15
N ARG A 460 -6.81 4.28 -4.86
CA ARG A 460 -7.52 5.52 -5.19
C ARG A 460 -7.02 6.72 -4.39
N LEU A 461 -6.80 6.57 -3.08
CA LEU A 461 -6.21 7.62 -2.23
C LEU A 461 -4.76 7.91 -2.59
N ALA A 462 -3.99 6.90 -2.96
CA ALA A 462 -2.62 7.07 -3.43
C ALA A 462 -2.54 7.81 -4.77
N TRP A 463 -3.56 7.67 -5.62
CA TRP A 463 -3.68 8.44 -6.87
C TRP A 463 -4.16 9.86 -6.60
N ASN A 464 -5.23 10.00 -5.82
CA ASN A 464 -5.86 11.30 -5.51
C ASN A 464 -6.33 11.32 -4.04
N GLU A 465 -5.56 11.96 -3.18
CA GLU A 465 -5.83 12.08 -1.75
C GLU A 465 -7.03 12.99 -1.42
N GLN A 466 -7.53 13.74 -2.42
CA GLN A 466 -8.71 14.61 -2.23
C GLN A 466 -10.03 13.82 -2.26
N LEU A 467 -10.02 12.58 -2.78
CA LEU A 467 -11.21 11.73 -2.76
C LEU A 467 -11.66 11.46 -1.33
N THR A 468 -12.96 11.48 -1.13
CA THR A 468 -13.55 11.09 0.16
C THR A 468 -13.68 9.56 0.26
N SER A 469 -13.68 9.06 1.48
CA SER A 469 -13.90 7.64 1.74
C SER A 469 -15.26 7.15 1.22
N GLU A 470 -16.27 8.02 1.22
CA GLU A 470 -17.61 7.73 0.72
C GLU A 470 -17.64 7.62 -0.81
N GLU A 471 -17.00 8.55 -1.53
CA GLU A 471 -16.89 8.48 -3.00
C GLU A 471 -16.22 7.18 -3.43
N ILE A 472 -15.11 6.82 -2.78
CA ILE A 472 -14.37 5.59 -3.09
C ILE A 472 -15.21 4.34 -2.79
N ALA A 473 -15.95 4.32 -1.66
CA ALA A 473 -16.84 3.19 -1.33
C ALA A 473 -17.94 3.01 -2.37
N LYS A 474 -18.60 4.10 -2.76
CA LYS A 474 -19.64 4.07 -3.80
C LYS A 474 -19.10 3.63 -5.15
N GLU A 475 -17.94 4.15 -5.55
CA GLU A 475 -17.25 3.78 -6.78
C GLU A 475 -16.91 2.26 -6.80
N TRP A 476 -16.37 1.73 -5.70
CA TRP A 476 -16.06 0.31 -5.57
C TRP A 476 -17.31 -0.58 -5.60
N LEU A 477 -18.38 -0.19 -4.88
CA LEU A 477 -19.64 -0.92 -4.83
C LEU A 477 -20.30 -1.03 -6.20
N LYS A 478 -20.32 0.08 -6.95
CA LYS A 478 -20.91 0.11 -8.31
C LYS A 478 -20.16 -0.83 -9.26
N GLN A 479 -18.84 -0.84 -9.23
CA GLN A 479 -18.03 -1.70 -10.08
C GLN A 479 -18.07 -3.18 -9.65
N THR A 480 -18.26 -3.44 -8.35
CA THR A 480 -18.13 -4.78 -7.79
C THR A 480 -19.47 -5.52 -7.74
N PHE A 481 -20.55 -4.85 -7.45
CA PHE A 481 -21.86 -5.49 -7.24
C PHE A 481 -22.94 -4.97 -8.18
N THR A 482 -23.34 -3.72 -8.04
CA THR A 482 -24.44 -3.13 -8.81
C THR A 482 -24.47 -1.61 -8.66
N ASP A 483 -25.03 -0.92 -9.64
CA ASP A 483 -25.31 0.52 -9.61
C ASP A 483 -26.65 0.87 -8.95
N ASN A 484 -27.38 -0.12 -8.42
CA ASN A 484 -28.64 0.12 -7.71
C ASN A 484 -28.43 1.12 -6.57
N THR A 485 -29.12 2.25 -6.64
CA THR A 485 -28.92 3.40 -5.74
C THR A 485 -29.18 3.06 -4.28
N ASP A 486 -30.20 2.27 -3.97
CA ASP A 486 -30.56 1.92 -2.58
C ASP A 486 -29.52 0.97 -1.97
N PHE A 487 -29.04 0.00 -2.76
CA PHE A 487 -27.96 -0.89 -2.36
C PHE A 487 -26.68 -0.09 -2.11
N VAL A 488 -26.25 0.73 -3.06
CA VAL A 488 -25.01 1.52 -2.97
C VAL A 488 -25.05 2.46 -1.77
N LYS A 489 -26.18 3.13 -1.53
CA LYS A 489 -26.36 4.01 -0.37
C LYS A 489 -26.25 3.26 0.96
N SER A 490 -26.96 2.15 1.09
CA SER A 490 -27.00 1.38 2.35
C SER A 490 -25.67 0.69 2.62
N ALA A 491 -25.05 0.10 1.60
CA ALA A 491 -23.77 -0.59 1.73
C ALA A 491 -22.61 0.37 1.97
N SER A 492 -22.58 1.54 1.32
CA SER A 492 -21.55 2.55 1.59
C SER A 492 -21.63 3.09 3.02
N GLN A 493 -22.83 3.35 3.54
CA GLN A 493 -23.01 3.77 4.92
C GLN A 493 -22.53 2.70 5.89
N LEU A 494 -22.91 1.43 5.68
CA LEU A 494 -22.41 0.32 6.47
C LEU A 494 -20.88 0.26 6.49
N MET A 495 -20.23 0.42 5.31
CA MET A 495 -18.77 0.43 5.22
C MET A 495 -18.14 1.56 6.04
N LEU A 496 -18.69 2.77 5.94
CA LEU A 496 -18.18 3.95 6.66
C LEU A 496 -18.30 3.79 8.17
N ASP A 497 -19.37 3.16 8.67
CA ASP A 497 -19.62 2.97 10.10
C ASP A 497 -18.69 1.91 10.73
N THR A 498 -18.07 1.05 9.92
CA THR A 498 -17.25 -0.07 10.44
C THR A 498 -16.03 0.38 11.24
N ARG A 499 -15.42 1.53 10.93
CA ARG A 499 -14.28 2.04 11.69
C ARG A 499 -14.65 2.35 13.13
N GLU A 500 -15.73 3.07 13.36
CA GLU A 500 -16.18 3.41 14.72
C GLU A 500 -16.67 2.18 15.48
N ALA A 501 -17.36 1.28 14.80
CA ALA A 501 -17.75 0.01 15.39
C ALA A 501 -16.53 -0.79 15.88
N LEU A 502 -15.46 -0.88 15.02
CA LEU A 502 -14.22 -1.56 15.38
C LEU A 502 -13.52 -0.90 16.57
N VAL A 503 -13.37 0.43 16.55
CA VAL A 503 -12.72 1.17 17.64
C VAL A 503 -13.45 0.93 18.96
N ASN A 504 -14.78 0.91 18.95
CA ASN A 504 -15.58 0.71 20.16
C ASN A 504 -15.34 -0.63 20.87
N TYR A 505 -14.99 -1.70 20.13
CA TYR A 505 -14.72 -3.00 20.78
C TYR A 505 -13.23 -3.36 20.84
N MET A 506 -12.37 -2.81 19.98
CA MET A 506 -10.93 -3.10 19.99
C MET A 506 -10.10 -2.07 20.77
N MET A 507 -10.62 -0.85 20.94
CA MET A 507 -9.96 0.25 21.65
C MET A 507 -10.97 1.01 22.55
N PRO A 508 -11.72 0.33 23.40
CA PRO A 508 -12.72 1.00 24.24
C PRO A 508 -12.05 2.08 25.09
N ILE A 509 -12.65 3.25 25.16
CA ILE A 509 -12.13 4.41 25.94
C ILE A 509 -10.72 4.86 25.46
N GLY A 510 -10.32 4.55 24.22
CA GLY A 510 -8.98 4.87 23.71
C GLY A 510 -7.84 3.99 24.23
N LEU A 511 -8.14 2.88 24.91
CA LEU A 511 -7.13 1.96 25.44
C LEU A 511 -6.57 1.05 24.33
N HIS A 512 -5.26 1.04 24.17
CA HIS A 512 -4.56 0.22 23.18
C HIS A 512 -4.30 -1.21 23.68
N HIS A 513 -3.99 -2.12 22.76
CA HIS A 513 -3.46 -3.46 23.05
C HIS A 513 -4.31 -4.28 24.04
N ILE A 514 -5.61 -4.36 23.84
CA ILE A 514 -6.49 -5.24 24.63
C ILE A 514 -6.41 -6.71 24.18
N PHE A 515 -5.23 -7.20 23.83
CA PHE A 515 -4.98 -8.49 23.22
C PHE A 515 -4.30 -9.47 24.16
N ALA A 516 -4.53 -10.76 23.90
CA ALA A 516 -3.74 -11.86 24.45
C ALA A 516 -2.74 -12.38 23.43
N GLU A 517 -1.91 -13.32 23.86
CA GLU A 517 -1.02 -14.12 23.02
C GLU A 517 -0.25 -13.30 21.98
N VAL A 518 0.99 -12.95 22.28
CA VAL A 518 1.83 -12.18 21.35
C VAL A 518 1.14 -10.90 20.85
N HIS A 519 0.28 -10.30 21.66
CA HIS A 519 -0.44 -9.02 21.45
C HIS A 519 -1.36 -8.92 20.21
N HIS A 520 -1.84 -10.04 19.67
CA HIS A 520 -2.68 -10.03 18.47
C HIS A 520 -4.02 -10.75 18.62
N TYR A 521 -4.17 -11.63 19.62
CA TYR A 521 -5.42 -12.35 19.86
C TYR A 521 -6.24 -11.63 20.90
N GLY A 522 -7.50 -11.51 20.69
CA GLY A 522 -8.32 -10.87 21.71
C GLY A 522 -9.74 -10.66 21.29
N PRO A 523 -10.50 -9.88 22.11
CA PRO A 523 -10.04 -9.03 23.20
C PRO A 523 -9.70 -9.80 24.50
N ALA A 524 -8.66 -9.36 25.20
CA ALA A 524 -8.26 -9.91 26.50
C ALA A 524 -7.57 -8.83 27.36
N PRO A 525 -8.30 -7.81 27.83
CA PRO A 525 -7.74 -6.67 28.55
C PRO A 525 -7.09 -7.04 29.91
N TRP A 526 -7.35 -8.24 30.39
CA TRP A 526 -6.77 -8.80 31.63
C TRP A 526 -5.49 -9.62 31.39
N TYR A 527 -5.07 -9.80 30.13
CA TYR A 527 -3.98 -10.70 29.78
C TYR A 527 -2.63 -10.20 30.29
N THR A 528 -1.89 -11.09 30.93
CA THR A 528 -0.51 -10.87 31.36
C THR A 528 0.24 -12.19 31.29
N GLU A 529 1.44 -12.18 30.74
CA GLU A 529 2.32 -13.34 30.65
C GLU A 529 3.72 -13.00 31.14
N LYS A 530 4.34 -13.94 31.86
CA LYS A 530 5.68 -13.76 32.37
C LYS A 530 6.68 -13.71 31.21
N GLY A 531 7.47 -12.64 31.12
CA GLY A 531 8.50 -12.47 30.09
C GLY A 531 8.02 -11.79 28.82
N MET A 532 6.74 -11.44 28.71
CA MET A 532 6.24 -10.61 27.63
C MET A 532 6.84 -9.20 27.68
N ARG A 533 7.08 -8.60 26.52
CA ARG A 533 7.45 -7.18 26.45
C ARG A 533 6.37 -6.33 27.10
N ALA A 534 6.80 -5.37 27.90
CA ALA A 534 5.86 -4.49 28.61
C ALA A 534 4.91 -3.77 27.64
N ASP A 535 5.45 -3.23 26.54
CA ASP A 535 4.71 -2.48 25.52
C ASP A 535 3.83 -3.35 24.58
N TRP A 536 3.73 -4.65 24.85
CA TRP A 536 2.77 -5.58 24.23
C TRP A 536 1.65 -5.98 25.18
N SER A 537 1.72 -5.52 26.42
CA SER A 537 0.77 -5.89 27.47
C SER A 537 -0.36 -4.86 27.58
N PRO A 538 -1.61 -5.29 27.76
CA PRO A 538 -2.68 -4.41 28.18
C PRO A 538 -2.34 -3.58 29.42
N LEU A 539 -1.65 -4.16 30.39
CA LEU A 539 -1.25 -3.47 31.63
C LEU A 539 -0.35 -2.24 31.38
N TYR A 540 0.46 -2.28 30.33
CA TYR A 540 1.32 -1.14 29.97
C TYR A 540 0.48 0.06 29.54
N TYR A 541 -0.56 -0.16 28.74
CA TYR A 541 -1.42 0.89 28.20
C TYR A 541 -2.60 1.26 29.10
N HIS A 542 -3.03 0.35 30.00
CA HIS A 542 -4.22 0.51 30.84
C HIS A 542 -3.88 0.98 32.27
N ARG A 543 -2.80 1.75 32.40
CA ARG A 543 -2.44 2.36 33.69
C ARG A 543 -3.61 3.18 34.22
N SER A 544 -3.86 3.07 35.52
CA SER A 544 -4.87 3.88 36.18
C SER A 544 -4.29 4.54 37.42
N ASP A 545 -4.67 5.77 37.66
CA ASP A 545 -4.31 6.56 38.83
C ASP A 545 -5.50 7.43 39.29
N SER A 546 -5.24 8.38 40.18
CA SER A 546 -6.28 9.30 40.67
C SER A 546 -6.80 10.29 39.62
N LEU A 547 -6.11 10.42 38.47
CA LEU A 547 -6.45 11.33 37.39
C LEU A 547 -7.27 10.64 36.29
N GLY A 548 -7.09 9.33 36.11
CA GLY A 548 -7.79 8.61 35.07
C GLY A 548 -7.24 7.24 34.76
N ILE A 549 -7.66 6.72 33.60
CA ILE A 549 -7.21 5.45 33.04
C ILE A 549 -6.48 5.73 31.72
N GLY A 550 -5.43 4.96 31.45
CA GLY A 550 -4.63 5.08 30.24
C GLY A 550 -3.22 5.62 30.51
N PHE A 551 -2.46 5.83 29.45
CA PHE A 551 -1.08 6.31 29.53
C PHE A 551 -1.07 7.84 29.61
N ASP A 552 -0.55 8.42 30.68
CA ASP A 552 -0.37 9.87 30.80
C ASP A 552 0.80 10.33 29.92
N ARG A 553 0.50 11.15 28.91
CA ARG A 553 1.48 11.70 27.97
C ARG A 553 1.68 13.20 28.14
N THR A 554 1.12 13.80 29.18
CA THR A 554 1.35 15.22 29.44
C THR A 554 2.79 15.50 29.84
N VAL A 555 3.26 16.73 29.64
CA VAL A 555 4.58 17.20 30.10
C VAL A 555 4.59 17.36 31.62
N ALA A 556 3.45 17.79 32.17
CA ALA A 556 3.34 18.14 33.59
C ALA A 556 3.47 16.91 34.50
N THR A 557 2.89 15.77 34.15
CA THR A 557 2.78 14.60 35.06
C THR A 557 3.11 13.26 34.40
N GLY A 558 3.21 13.22 33.07
CA GLY A 558 3.38 12.00 32.30
C GLY A 558 4.72 11.88 31.58
N SER A 559 4.70 11.19 30.43
CA SER A 559 5.89 10.93 29.61
C SER A 559 6.38 12.15 28.82
N GLY A 560 5.60 13.20 28.69
CA GLY A 560 5.88 14.36 27.84
C GLY A 560 5.60 14.12 26.36
N GLY A 561 4.89 13.05 26.02
CA GLY A 561 4.60 12.68 24.63
C GLY A 561 3.81 13.74 23.84
N THR A 562 3.01 14.58 24.52
CA THR A 562 2.28 15.70 23.92
C THR A 562 3.21 16.74 23.29
N ALA A 563 4.41 16.96 23.87
CA ALA A 563 5.40 17.92 23.36
C ALA A 563 5.98 17.54 21.98
N GLN A 564 5.73 16.35 21.48
CA GLN A 564 6.15 15.95 20.14
C GLN A 564 5.36 16.67 19.03
N TYR A 565 4.20 17.22 19.37
CA TYR A 565 3.30 17.89 18.44
C TYR A 565 3.43 19.41 18.51
N ALA A 566 3.26 20.06 17.37
CA ALA A 566 3.28 21.53 17.32
C ALA A 566 1.98 22.13 17.89
N SER A 567 2.06 23.36 18.43
CA SER A 567 0.85 24.12 18.76
C SER A 567 0.03 24.39 17.47
N PRO A 568 -1.34 24.34 17.51
CA PRO A 568 -2.14 24.28 18.74
C PRO A 568 -2.40 22.87 19.30
N LEU A 569 -1.93 21.77 18.65
CA LEU A 569 -2.22 20.41 19.11
C LEU A 569 -1.62 20.16 20.49
N PHE A 570 -0.37 20.55 20.72
CA PHE A 570 0.26 20.46 22.02
C PHE A 570 -0.59 21.13 23.11
N ASP A 571 -1.01 22.37 22.89
CA ASP A 571 -1.77 23.16 23.87
C ASP A 571 -3.13 22.52 24.18
N MET A 572 -3.78 21.93 23.16
CA MET A 572 -5.07 21.26 23.32
C MET A 572 -4.94 19.94 24.09
N TRP A 573 -3.89 19.15 23.81
CA TRP A 573 -3.72 17.81 24.39
C TRP A 573 -3.02 17.82 25.74
N GLU A 574 -2.28 18.87 26.07
CA GLU A 574 -1.62 19.02 27.38
C GLU A 574 -2.63 19.24 28.50
N ASN A 575 -3.75 19.84 28.19
CA ASN A 575 -4.79 20.13 29.19
C ASN A 575 -6.07 19.34 28.89
N ARG A 576 -6.44 18.47 29.83
CA ARG A 576 -7.65 17.63 29.72
C ARG A 576 -8.94 18.45 29.47
N ALA A 577 -9.03 19.68 29.99
CA ALA A 577 -10.21 20.53 29.81
C ALA A 577 -10.33 21.10 28.38
N THR A 578 -9.23 21.12 27.61
CA THR A 578 -9.17 21.61 26.23
C THR A 578 -8.98 20.50 25.20
N CYS A 579 -8.75 19.26 25.66
CA CYS A 579 -8.63 18.10 24.79
C CYS A 579 -9.99 17.78 24.17
N PRO A 580 -10.10 17.74 22.83
CA PRO A 580 -11.32 17.28 22.17
C PRO A 580 -11.67 15.83 22.55
N ASP A 581 -12.97 15.50 22.46
CA ASP A 581 -13.48 14.13 22.71
C ASP A 581 -12.91 13.09 21.74
#